data_549c0879b63325fb1405139383f066db
#
_entry.id   549c0879b63325fb1405139383f066db
#
_cell.length_a   1.000
_cell.length_b   1.000
_cell.length_c   1.000
_cell.angle_alpha   90.00
_cell.angle_beta   90.00
_cell.angle_gamma   90.00
#
_symmetry.space_group_name_H-M   'P 1'
#
loop_
_entity.id
_entity.type
_entity.pdbx_description
1 polymer ?
#
loop_
_entity_poly.entity_id
_entity_poly.type
_entity_poly.pdbx_seq_one_letter_code
_entity_poly.pdbx_strand_id
1 'polypeptide(L)'
;MNGIANKIVFSLLLISPLHSIAEPSNITGSCPTIGPAPRTPHASAYQYATSGKFSISKEGLALFDYGESYGGLGKWANPYFNSNYANALYRDWINTGCTDSDLKKRFLTVADWYVDSAEIRQGMAVWPYPFHNDHFDLDPGWISGIGQARIAGVLYRAYAVSKKAEYKLIADEAMEAYHREIKEGGVVTYEHGVTWIEEAPDHNGRSYKILNGHITGLTGIIDIYEITRNPEWKSLIEKSVAAVKRDISKFDDGFISLYSMDMPTDKRRMAERGGYNSLHVEQMLWLYEHFNDPTFLKWAMHFQSYEKNSDKYSASYSVNAKTNGPERAKALMGGSAWTANEFPATLTIEPEHPEIYKGIAFDSLDLERRPYDFTVRAKFKGKTASTVKIKNNEKLWGNIFFKSPVKADKIEIEIEKGHRIVALASVMPIKKEFGLSTVVNQCNYRPVPISGSREITYTFYDALDNNESTSMPVHCEGWMIIPSSGKKEIVIKANGYTGSKLKISQSDDLTSWSDIIVKIAGTESSARINSKFTKVEFDRLTKEIKEITFR
;
A
#
# COMPACT_ATOMS: atom_id res chain seq x y z
N MET A 1 -46.54 -30.39 -0.28
CA MET A 1 -46.29 -28.95 -0.18
C MET A 1 -45.11 -28.78 0.76
N ASN A 2 -43.91 -28.93 0.26
CA ASN A 2 -42.70 -28.96 1.07
C ASN A 2 -41.89 -27.69 0.81
N GLY A 3 -41.83 -26.84 1.83
CA GLY A 3 -40.96 -25.65 1.83
C GLY A 3 -39.54 -26.03 2.18
N ILE A 4 -38.63 -25.77 1.27
CA ILE A 4 -37.17 -25.90 1.47
C ILE A 4 -36.67 -24.63 2.17
N ALA A 5 -36.35 -24.78 3.45
CA ALA A 5 -35.68 -23.73 4.22
C ALA A 5 -34.17 -23.78 3.90
N ASN A 6 -33.67 -22.80 3.17
CA ASN A 6 -32.25 -22.58 3.00
C ASN A 6 -31.64 -22.12 4.33
N LYS A 7 -30.92 -23.01 4.99
CA LYS A 7 -30.04 -22.67 6.12
C LYS A 7 -28.78 -22.02 5.55
N ILE A 8 -28.69 -20.69 5.73
CA ILE A 8 -27.43 -19.98 5.57
C ILE A 8 -26.57 -20.35 6.78
N VAL A 9 -25.55 -21.17 6.53
CA VAL A 9 -24.52 -21.48 7.53
C VAL A 9 -23.60 -20.27 7.60
N PHE A 10 -23.76 -19.48 8.65
CA PHE A 10 -22.75 -18.51 9.07
C PHE A 10 -21.55 -19.31 9.62
N SER A 11 -20.49 -19.44 8.82
CA SER A 11 -19.20 -19.87 9.35
C SER A 11 -18.70 -18.79 10.29
N LEU A 12 -18.79 -19.06 11.60
CA LEU A 12 -18.07 -18.29 12.61
C LEU A 12 -16.57 -18.41 12.29
N LEU A 13 -15.98 -17.35 11.79
CA LEU A 13 -14.54 -17.17 11.79
C LEU A 13 -14.08 -17.16 13.25
N LEU A 14 -13.54 -18.28 13.71
CA LEU A 14 -12.76 -18.35 14.95
C LEU A 14 -11.54 -17.46 14.75
N ILE A 15 -11.62 -16.23 15.27
CA ILE A 15 -10.48 -15.36 15.42
C ILE A 15 -9.58 -16.04 16.46
N SER A 16 -8.50 -16.65 16.00
CA SER A 16 -7.43 -17.10 16.88
C SER A 16 -7.02 -15.95 17.79
N PRO A 17 -6.72 -16.19 19.07
CA PRO A 17 -6.29 -15.12 19.97
C PRO A 17 -5.11 -14.41 19.34
N LEU A 18 -5.20 -13.09 19.24
CA LEU A 18 -4.13 -12.19 18.81
C LEU A 18 -2.83 -12.65 19.46
N HIS A 19 -1.92 -13.22 18.69
CA HIS A 19 -0.60 -13.58 19.20
C HIS A 19 0.04 -12.30 19.68
N SER A 20 0.40 -12.28 20.95
CA SER A 20 1.08 -11.17 21.60
C SER A 20 2.31 -10.80 20.76
N ILE A 21 2.25 -9.62 20.19
CA ILE A 21 3.44 -8.93 19.68
C ILE A 21 4.46 -8.91 20.83
N ALA A 22 5.69 -9.29 20.54
CA ALA A 22 6.80 -9.42 21.49
C ALA A 22 6.67 -8.46 22.67
N GLU A 23 6.64 -9.03 23.88
CA GLU A 23 6.64 -8.25 25.11
C GLU A 23 7.81 -7.27 25.08
N PRO A 24 7.60 -6.00 25.39
CA PRO A 24 8.69 -5.09 25.65
C PRO A 24 9.47 -5.66 26.84
N SER A 25 10.79 -5.74 26.70
CA SER A 25 11.72 -6.11 27.77
C SER A 25 11.27 -5.53 29.11
N ASN A 26 11.26 -6.35 30.17
CA ASN A 26 10.89 -6.03 31.54
C ASN A 26 11.20 -4.59 31.97
N ILE A 27 10.20 -3.70 31.85
CA ILE A 27 10.27 -2.36 32.41
C ILE A 27 9.81 -2.47 33.86
N THR A 28 10.75 -2.53 34.78
CA THR A 28 10.51 -2.47 36.23
C THR A 28 10.23 -1.00 36.64
N GLY A 29 9.10 -0.48 36.29
CA GLY A 29 8.59 0.82 36.70
C GLY A 29 7.20 1.02 36.07
N SER A 30 6.23 1.44 36.87
CA SER A 30 4.85 1.63 36.40
C SER A 30 4.74 2.86 35.48
N CYS A 31 5.14 2.74 34.22
CA CYS A 31 4.78 3.71 33.20
C CYS A 31 3.26 3.81 33.12
N PRO A 32 2.65 4.98 33.16
CA PRO A 32 1.21 5.16 32.96
C PRO A 32 0.88 5.00 31.48
N THR A 33 1.05 3.79 30.95
CA THR A 33 0.82 3.47 29.54
C THR A 33 -0.57 2.88 29.32
N ILE A 34 -1.12 3.09 28.14
CA ILE A 34 -2.38 2.50 27.70
C ILE A 34 -2.25 1.99 26.26
N GLY A 35 -2.71 0.78 26.03
CA GLY A 35 -2.57 0.11 24.74
C GLY A 35 -1.11 -0.25 24.40
N PRO A 36 -0.87 -0.81 23.23
CA PRO A 36 0.47 -1.13 22.76
C PRO A 36 1.26 0.13 22.40
N ALA A 37 2.58 -0.01 22.28
CA ALA A 37 3.43 1.07 21.75
C ALA A 37 2.97 1.43 20.32
N PRO A 38 2.70 2.71 20.03
CA PRO A 38 2.15 3.10 18.75
C PRO A 38 3.16 2.90 17.62
N ARG A 39 2.69 2.40 16.50
CA ARG A 39 3.48 2.29 15.28
C ARG A 39 3.56 3.65 14.59
N THR A 40 4.75 4.01 14.12
CA THR A 40 5.02 5.28 13.45
C THR A 40 5.87 5.07 12.21
N PRO A 41 5.79 5.97 11.20
CA PRO A 41 6.57 5.88 9.97
C PRO A 41 8.08 5.94 10.19
N HIS A 42 8.52 6.60 11.26
CA HIS A 42 9.93 6.83 11.56
C HIS A 42 10.37 6.06 12.81
N ALA A 43 11.64 5.71 12.88
CA ALA A 43 12.20 4.97 13.99
C ALA A 43 12.24 5.80 15.29
N SER A 44 12.27 7.14 15.19
CA SER A 44 12.27 8.03 16.36
C SER A 44 11.58 9.36 16.05
N ALA A 45 11.18 10.10 17.09
CA ALA A 45 10.68 11.46 16.97
C ALA A 45 11.75 12.42 16.41
N TYR A 46 13.03 12.18 16.72
CA TYR A 46 14.13 12.96 16.15
C TYR A 46 14.23 12.78 14.64
N GLN A 47 14.20 11.53 14.15
CA GLN A 47 14.22 11.29 12.71
C GLN A 47 13.00 11.93 12.02
N TYR A 48 11.83 11.86 12.66
CA TYR A 48 10.64 12.52 12.14
C TYR A 48 10.85 14.03 11.98
N ALA A 49 11.37 14.67 13.02
CA ALA A 49 11.58 16.12 13.07
C ALA A 49 12.68 16.63 12.12
N THR A 50 13.61 15.76 11.70
CA THR A 50 14.78 16.12 10.88
C THR A 50 14.72 15.57 9.46
N SER A 51 13.66 14.84 9.08
CA SER A 51 13.55 14.19 7.79
C SER A 51 12.87 15.08 6.73
N GLY A 52 13.53 15.24 5.58
CA GLY A 52 12.94 15.85 4.40
C GLY A 52 12.39 17.25 4.61
N LYS A 53 11.08 17.43 4.41
CA LYS A 53 10.38 18.72 4.51
C LYS A 53 9.85 19.05 5.91
N PHE A 54 10.19 18.26 6.93
CA PHE A 54 9.73 18.51 8.30
C PHE A 54 10.67 19.44 9.06
N SER A 55 10.10 20.22 9.96
CA SER A 55 10.79 21.04 10.95
C SER A 55 9.92 21.15 12.20
N ILE A 56 10.51 21.54 13.35
CA ILE A 56 9.75 21.74 14.60
C ILE A 56 9.54 23.24 14.79
N SER A 57 8.30 23.64 15.09
CA SER A 57 7.95 25.02 15.45
C SER A 57 8.48 25.38 16.83
N LYS A 58 8.44 26.68 17.19
CA LYS A 58 8.81 27.16 18.53
C LYS A 58 7.89 26.58 19.63
N GLU A 59 6.64 26.32 19.27
CA GLU A 59 5.62 25.72 20.12
C GLU A 59 5.79 24.22 20.29
N GLY A 60 6.67 23.56 19.49
CA GLY A 60 6.95 22.13 19.57
C GLY A 60 6.13 21.25 18.63
N LEU A 61 5.48 21.83 17.62
CA LEU A 61 4.70 21.09 16.62
C LEU A 61 5.55 20.71 15.41
N ALA A 62 5.26 19.57 14.78
CA ALA A 62 5.84 19.19 13.51
C ALA A 62 5.20 20.01 12.37
N LEU A 63 6.00 20.83 11.70
CA LEU A 63 5.61 21.60 10.52
C LEU A 63 6.10 20.87 9.27
N PHE A 64 5.20 20.68 8.31
CA PHE A 64 5.55 20.20 6.98
C PHE A 64 5.59 21.39 6.01
N ASP A 65 6.65 21.46 5.20
CA ASP A 65 6.82 22.55 4.22
C ASP A 65 6.14 22.18 2.89
N TYR A 66 5.00 22.79 2.66
CA TYR A 66 4.24 22.68 1.41
C TYR A 66 4.78 23.60 0.30
N GLY A 67 5.69 24.54 0.64
CA GLY A 67 6.22 25.52 -0.31
C GLY A 67 5.10 26.37 -0.90
N GLU A 68 5.16 26.56 -2.23
CA GLU A 68 4.17 27.32 -3.00
C GLU A 68 2.88 26.52 -3.30
N SER A 69 2.81 25.25 -2.92
CA SER A 69 1.61 24.43 -3.13
C SER A 69 0.45 24.95 -2.28
N TYR A 70 -0.76 24.67 -2.72
CA TYR A 70 -2.00 25.05 -2.03
C TYR A 70 -2.10 26.54 -1.73
N GLY A 71 -1.79 27.38 -2.75
CA GLY A 71 -1.87 28.84 -2.63
C GLY A 71 -0.74 29.47 -1.81
N GLY A 72 0.41 28.82 -1.72
CA GLY A 72 1.55 29.31 -0.93
C GLY A 72 1.41 29.03 0.56
N LEU A 73 0.89 27.84 0.92
CA LEU A 73 0.64 27.44 2.32
C LEU A 73 1.93 27.47 3.18
N GLY A 74 3.11 27.24 2.56
CA GLY A 74 4.38 27.24 3.26
C GLY A 74 4.45 26.15 4.33
N LYS A 75 4.99 26.47 5.51
CA LYS A 75 5.10 25.55 6.65
C LYS A 75 3.83 25.54 7.46
N TRP A 76 3.19 24.37 7.56
CA TRP A 76 1.94 24.20 8.28
C TRP A 76 1.93 22.96 9.17
N ALA A 77 1.26 23.06 10.33
CA ALA A 77 1.07 21.96 11.27
C ALA A 77 -0.06 21.05 10.81
N ASN A 78 0.24 20.08 9.97
CA ASN A 78 -0.74 19.12 9.47
C ASN A 78 -1.21 18.18 10.60
N PRO A 79 -2.52 18.04 10.83
CA PRO A 79 -3.06 17.22 11.93
C PRO A 79 -2.63 15.75 11.84
N TYR A 80 -2.72 15.13 10.67
CA TYR A 80 -2.30 13.74 10.50
C TYR A 80 -0.79 13.56 10.77
N PHE A 81 0.06 14.46 10.29
CA PHE A 81 1.51 14.36 10.52
C PHE A 81 1.88 14.59 11.99
N ASN A 82 1.20 15.51 12.67
CA ASN A 82 1.41 15.71 14.11
C ASN A 82 0.97 14.50 14.94
N SER A 83 -0.04 13.71 14.50
CA SER A 83 -0.40 12.47 15.17
C SER A 83 0.72 11.41 15.09
N ASN A 84 1.40 11.33 13.95
CA ASN A 84 2.57 10.47 13.79
C ASN A 84 3.73 10.93 14.67
N TYR A 85 3.98 12.23 14.73
CA TYR A 85 5.03 12.83 15.56
C TYR A 85 4.76 12.62 17.06
N ALA A 86 3.53 12.88 17.53
CA ALA A 86 3.13 12.64 18.92
C ALA A 86 3.27 11.16 19.32
N ASN A 87 2.84 10.25 18.45
CA ASN A 87 3.01 8.82 18.66
C ASN A 87 4.49 8.41 18.72
N ALA A 88 5.36 9.04 17.93
CA ALA A 88 6.79 8.80 18.00
C ALA A 88 7.38 9.31 19.33
N LEU A 89 6.99 10.52 19.78
CA LEU A 89 7.39 11.06 21.08
C LEU A 89 6.95 10.16 22.25
N TYR A 90 5.69 9.68 22.20
CA TYR A 90 5.17 8.78 23.23
C TYR A 90 5.92 7.45 23.27
N ARG A 91 6.19 6.84 22.12
CA ARG A 91 6.97 5.59 22.03
C ARG A 91 8.41 5.81 22.53
N ASP A 92 9.06 6.88 22.09
CA ASP A 92 10.43 7.19 22.52
C ASP A 92 10.49 7.42 24.02
N TRP A 93 9.48 8.09 24.61
CA TRP A 93 9.35 8.25 26.06
C TRP A 93 9.19 6.91 26.79
N ILE A 94 8.35 5.99 26.29
CA ILE A 94 8.22 4.63 26.86
C ILE A 94 9.56 3.91 26.82
N ASN A 95 10.30 4.02 25.72
CA ASN A 95 11.60 3.36 25.54
C ASN A 95 12.67 3.85 26.53
N THR A 96 12.50 5.03 27.11
CA THR A 96 13.34 5.52 28.22
C THR A 96 12.88 5.02 29.61
N GLY A 97 11.93 4.09 29.66
CA GLY A 97 11.29 3.70 30.91
C GLY A 97 10.45 4.81 31.55
N CYS A 98 9.92 5.72 30.72
CA CYS A 98 9.12 6.89 31.13
C CYS A 98 9.87 7.93 31.99
N THR A 99 11.18 7.95 31.93
CA THR A 99 12.02 8.84 32.76
C THR A 99 12.34 10.18 32.08
N ASP A 100 12.27 10.26 30.75
CA ASP A 100 12.57 11.47 29.99
C ASP A 100 11.40 12.47 30.06
N SER A 101 11.58 13.53 30.88
CA SER A 101 10.58 14.57 31.09
C SER A 101 10.40 15.48 29.88
N ASP A 102 11.40 15.65 29.01
CA ASP A 102 11.31 16.47 27.81
C ASP A 102 10.45 15.79 26.75
N LEU A 103 10.67 14.51 26.48
CA LEU A 103 9.83 13.72 25.59
C LEU A 103 8.36 13.72 26.03
N LYS A 104 8.13 13.53 27.35
CA LYS A 104 6.78 13.63 27.92
C LYS A 104 6.15 15.00 27.70
N LYS A 105 6.90 16.07 28.00
CA LYS A 105 6.42 17.45 27.82
C LYS A 105 6.06 17.72 26.37
N ARG A 106 6.94 17.38 25.43
CA ARG A 106 6.70 17.58 23.99
C ARG A 106 5.48 16.78 23.49
N PHE A 107 5.32 15.54 23.96
CA PHE A 107 4.13 14.74 23.65
C PHE A 107 2.85 15.45 24.14
N LEU A 108 2.81 15.92 25.37
CA LEU A 108 1.64 16.62 25.93
C LEU A 108 1.40 17.97 25.25
N THR A 109 2.44 18.68 24.81
CA THR A 109 2.29 19.91 24.00
C THR A 109 1.51 19.64 22.70
N VAL A 110 1.79 18.55 22.00
CA VAL A 110 1.02 18.20 20.79
C VAL A 110 -0.41 17.81 21.15
N ALA A 111 -0.61 17.12 22.28
CA ALA A 111 -1.94 16.75 22.75
C ALA A 111 -2.78 17.99 23.14
N ASP A 112 -2.18 18.98 23.83
CA ASP A 112 -2.84 20.26 24.15
C ASP A 112 -3.22 20.99 22.85
N TRP A 113 -2.34 21.05 21.87
CA TRP A 113 -2.65 21.64 20.56
C TRP A 113 -3.85 20.99 19.88
N TYR A 114 -4.03 19.67 19.98
CA TYR A 114 -5.21 19.02 19.43
C TYR A 114 -6.50 19.44 20.13
N VAL A 115 -6.47 19.63 21.47
CA VAL A 115 -7.62 20.12 22.21
C VAL A 115 -7.95 21.55 21.80
N ASP A 116 -6.93 22.41 21.76
CA ASP A 116 -7.09 23.84 21.48
C ASP A 116 -7.51 24.14 20.03
N SER A 117 -7.14 23.27 19.08
CA SER A 117 -7.44 23.42 17.64
C SER A 117 -8.62 22.59 17.15
N ALA A 118 -9.27 21.80 18.00
CA ALA A 118 -10.43 21.02 17.62
C ALA A 118 -11.63 21.92 17.29
N GLU A 119 -12.26 21.67 16.15
CA GLU A 119 -13.59 22.21 15.85
C GLU A 119 -14.65 21.17 16.19
N ILE A 120 -15.69 21.58 16.93
CA ILE A 120 -16.81 20.69 17.21
C ILE A 120 -17.89 20.89 16.15
N ARG A 121 -18.03 19.89 15.28
CA ARG A 121 -19.05 19.86 14.22
C ARG A 121 -20.08 18.77 14.53
N GLN A 122 -21.30 19.14 14.87
CA GLN A 122 -22.39 18.20 15.18
C GLN A 122 -22.00 17.15 16.25
N GLY A 123 -21.20 17.52 17.26
CA GLY A 123 -20.71 16.61 18.30
C GLY A 123 -19.50 15.76 17.91
N MET A 124 -18.89 16.02 16.78
CA MET A 124 -17.61 15.43 16.36
C MET A 124 -16.49 16.44 16.55
N ALA A 125 -15.40 16.07 17.20
CA ALA A 125 -14.17 16.85 17.20
C ALA A 125 -13.40 16.57 15.91
N VAL A 126 -13.15 17.61 15.12
CA VAL A 126 -12.48 17.51 13.81
C VAL A 126 -11.37 18.53 13.66
N TRP A 127 -10.40 18.25 12.80
CA TRP A 127 -9.27 19.14 12.50
C TRP A 127 -9.26 19.43 11.00
N PRO A 128 -9.96 20.49 10.55
CA PRO A 128 -10.13 20.79 9.13
C PRO A 128 -8.84 21.33 8.50
N TYR A 129 -8.70 21.02 7.23
CA TYR A 129 -7.60 21.51 6.40
C TYR A 129 -8.02 22.85 5.77
N PRO A 130 -7.16 23.89 5.86
CA PRO A 130 -7.54 25.26 5.47
C PRO A 130 -7.37 25.56 3.99
N PHE A 131 -7.08 24.57 3.15
CA PHE A 131 -6.80 24.73 1.74
C PHE A 131 -7.64 23.81 0.87
N HIS A 132 -7.81 24.20 -0.39
CA HIS A 132 -8.45 23.37 -1.40
C HIS A 132 -7.57 22.15 -1.70
N ASN A 133 -8.17 20.96 -1.68
CA ASN A 133 -7.48 19.73 -2.06
C ASN A 133 -7.64 19.49 -3.56
N ASP A 134 -6.66 19.95 -4.35
CA ASP A 134 -6.69 19.83 -5.81
C ASP A 134 -6.76 18.38 -6.31
N HIS A 135 -6.32 17.43 -5.49
CA HIS A 135 -6.29 16.02 -5.89
C HIS A 135 -7.67 15.38 -5.89
N PHE A 136 -8.51 15.76 -4.93
CA PHE A 136 -9.85 15.23 -4.73
C PHE A 136 -10.95 16.25 -4.97
N ASP A 137 -10.60 17.49 -5.37
CA ASP A 137 -11.54 18.59 -5.60
C ASP A 137 -12.40 18.88 -4.34
N LEU A 138 -11.74 19.01 -3.19
CA LEU A 138 -12.40 19.30 -1.91
C LEU A 138 -12.13 20.73 -1.47
N ASP A 139 -13.19 21.45 -1.16
CA ASP A 139 -13.09 22.82 -0.64
C ASP A 139 -12.40 22.92 0.72
N PRO A 140 -11.76 24.07 1.05
CA PRO A 140 -11.21 24.30 2.38
C PRO A 140 -12.20 23.97 3.50
N GLY A 141 -11.71 23.38 4.57
CA GLY A 141 -12.52 22.87 5.67
C GLY A 141 -12.79 21.37 5.59
N TRP A 142 -12.26 20.66 4.57
CA TRP A 142 -12.30 19.19 4.52
C TRP A 142 -11.51 18.57 5.68
N ILE A 143 -11.86 17.36 6.06
CA ILE A 143 -11.22 16.59 7.14
C ILE A 143 -10.56 15.34 6.59
N SER A 144 -9.63 14.75 7.36
CA SER A 144 -8.97 13.51 6.97
C SER A 144 -9.51 12.33 7.79
N GLY A 145 -10.16 11.37 7.12
CA GLY A 145 -10.67 10.19 7.80
C GLY A 145 -9.58 9.28 8.38
N ILE A 146 -8.35 9.33 7.87
CA ILE A 146 -7.22 8.60 8.44
C ILE A 146 -6.63 9.31 9.68
N GLY A 147 -6.89 10.62 9.83
CA GLY A 147 -6.39 11.42 10.95
C GLY A 147 -7.16 11.20 12.24
N GLN A 148 -8.49 11.09 12.18
CA GLN A 148 -9.39 11.11 13.35
C GLN A 148 -9.01 10.07 14.41
N ALA A 149 -8.97 8.78 14.08
CA ALA A 149 -8.63 7.73 15.05
C ALA A 149 -7.18 7.84 15.57
N ARG A 150 -6.25 8.28 14.72
CA ARG A 150 -4.86 8.45 15.15
C ARG A 150 -4.70 9.59 16.14
N ILE A 151 -5.43 10.70 15.95
CA ILE A 151 -5.47 11.83 16.90
C ILE A 151 -6.16 11.39 18.18
N ALA A 152 -7.30 10.69 18.10
CA ALA A 152 -7.97 10.11 19.28
C ALA A 152 -7.03 9.20 20.09
N GLY A 153 -6.22 8.37 19.42
CA GLY A 153 -5.20 7.52 20.06
C GLY A 153 -4.14 8.32 20.82
N VAL A 154 -3.68 9.45 20.26
CA VAL A 154 -2.78 10.40 20.95
C VAL A 154 -3.46 10.96 22.21
N LEU A 155 -4.70 11.41 22.10
CA LEU A 155 -5.45 12.01 23.20
C LEU A 155 -5.78 11.01 24.32
N TYR A 156 -6.16 9.77 23.99
CA TYR A 156 -6.34 8.72 25.00
C TYR A 156 -5.04 8.44 25.78
N ARG A 157 -3.90 8.40 25.09
CA ARG A 157 -2.60 8.23 25.71
C ARG A 157 -2.23 9.45 26.58
N ALA A 158 -2.51 10.66 26.12
CA ALA A 158 -2.31 11.88 26.91
C ALA A 158 -3.18 11.88 28.19
N TYR A 159 -4.43 11.40 28.10
CA TYR A 159 -5.28 11.18 29.28
C TYR A 159 -4.66 10.16 30.25
N ALA A 160 -4.16 9.03 29.74
CA ALA A 160 -3.53 8.02 30.60
C ALA A 160 -2.33 8.58 31.39
N VAL A 161 -1.51 9.42 30.71
CA VAL A 161 -0.31 10.04 31.26
C VAL A 161 -0.59 11.17 32.26
N SER A 162 -1.59 12.01 31.99
CA SER A 162 -1.83 13.26 32.73
C SER A 162 -3.07 13.25 33.62
N LYS A 163 -4.04 12.38 33.33
CA LYS A 163 -5.39 12.34 33.93
C LYS A 163 -6.26 13.57 33.62
N LYS A 164 -5.86 14.43 32.66
CA LYS A 164 -6.62 15.59 32.21
C LYS A 164 -7.85 15.10 31.42
N ALA A 165 -9.04 15.24 31.99
CA ALA A 165 -10.29 14.66 31.46
C ALA A 165 -10.66 15.16 30.05
N GLU A 166 -10.26 16.38 29.70
CA GLU A 166 -10.49 17.01 28.41
C GLU A 166 -9.92 16.21 27.24
N TYR A 167 -8.73 15.60 27.41
CA TYR A 167 -8.15 14.73 26.38
C TYR A 167 -9.08 13.55 26.04
N LYS A 168 -9.65 12.92 27.06
CA LYS A 168 -10.58 11.81 26.83
C LYS A 168 -11.86 12.29 26.15
N LEU A 169 -12.39 13.44 26.56
CA LEU A 169 -13.62 14.01 25.98
C LEU A 169 -13.42 14.26 24.47
N ILE A 170 -12.38 14.98 24.10
CA ILE A 170 -12.09 15.28 22.68
C ILE A 170 -11.75 14.01 21.88
N ALA A 171 -11.09 13.00 22.51
CA ALA A 171 -10.87 11.71 21.87
C ALA A 171 -12.20 10.98 21.57
N ASP A 172 -13.11 10.94 22.54
CA ASP A 172 -14.44 10.33 22.37
C ASP A 172 -15.21 11.05 21.23
N GLU A 173 -15.23 12.38 21.23
CA GLU A 173 -15.87 13.19 20.17
C GLU A 173 -15.20 13.02 18.80
N ALA A 174 -13.88 12.82 18.73
CA ALA A 174 -13.19 12.55 17.46
C ALA A 174 -13.62 11.20 16.85
N MET A 175 -13.91 10.22 17.69
CA MET A 175 -14.36 8.91 17.23
C MET A 175 -15.80 8.90 16.70
N GLU A 176 -16.64 9.89 17.05
CA GLU A 176 -17.98 10.03 16.50
C GLU A 176 -18.00 10.18 14.96
N ALA A 177 -16.89 10.62 14.36
CA ALA A 177 -16.77 10.71 12.91
C ALA A 177 -16.90 9.34 12.19
N TYR A 178 -16.63 8.24 12.88
CA TYR A 178 -16.75 6.88 12.33
C TYR A 178 -18.15 6.28 12.46
N HIS A 179 -19.07 6.95 13.17
CA HIS A 179 -20.48 6.59 13.27
C HIS A 179 -21.33 7.24 12.19
N ARG A 180 -20.73 8.13 11.38
CA ARG A 180 -21.47 8.94 10.39
C ARG A 180 -20.92 8.73 8.99
N GLU A 181 -21.85 8.66 8.05
CA GLU A 181 -21.49 8.65 6.63
C GLU A 181 -20.91 10.00 6.18
N ILE A 182 -20.14 9.98 5.09
CA ILE A 182 -19.53 11.18 4.52
C ILE A 182 -20.57 12.28 4.24
N LYS A 183 -21.78 11.94 3.80
CA LYS A 183 -22.90 12.90 3.59
C LYS A 183 -23.40 13.56 4.86
N GLU A 184 -23.15 12.95 6.00
CA GLU A 184 -23.51 13.44 7.33
C GLU A 184 -22.35 14.14 8.02
N GLY A 185 -21.28 14.44 7.27
CA GLY A 185 -20.07 15.08 7.79
C GLY A 185 -19.07 14.11 8.44
N GLY A 186 -19.33 12.80 8.40
CA GLY A 186 -18.45 11.75 8.90
C GLY A 186 -17.37 11.32 7.91
N VAL A 187 -16.76 10.15 8.17
CA VAL A 187 -15.59 9.65 7.43
C VAL A 187 -15.76 8.24 6.88
N VAL A 188 -16.97 7.70 6.89
CA VAL A 188 -17.24 6.34 6.41
C VAL A 188 -18.30 6.31 5.32
N THR A 189 -18.24 5.24 4.51
CA THR A 189 -19.34 4.85 3.61
C THR A 189 -19.74 3.41 3.92
N TYR A 190 -21.07 3.19 4.01
CA TYR A 190 -21.65 1.87 4.21
C TYR A 190 -22.16 1.31 2.89
N GLU A 191 -21.71 0.12 2.53
CA GLU A 191 -22.11 -0.48 1.27
C GLU A 191 -22.18 -2.01 1.39
N HIS A 192 -23.38 -2.58 1.15
CA HIS A 192 -23.60 -4.02 1.19
C HIS A 192 -23.08 -4.72 2.46
N GLY A 193 -23.30 -4.10 3.62
CA GLY A 193 -22.95 -4.68 4.92
C GLY A 193 -21.47 -4.54 5.33
N VAL A 194 -20.65 -3.87 4.54
CA VAL A 194 -19.27 -3.54 4.89
C VAL A 194 -19.09 -2.03 5.03
N THR A 195 -18.00 -1.62 5.67
CA THR A 195 -17.67 -0.22 5.92
C THR A 195 -16.37 0.14 5.23
N TRP A 196 -16.39 1.22 4.47
CA TRP A 196 -15.20 1.82 3.89
C TRP A 196 -14.85 3.10 4.66
N ILE A 197 -13.59 3.23 5.10
CA ILE A 197 -13.05 4.45 5.73
C ILE A 197 -12.52 5.32 4.60
N GLU A 198 -13.06 6.52 4.45
CA GLU A 198 -12.63 7.47 3.41
C GLU A 198 -11.47 8.33 3.93
N GLU A 199 -10.34 8.30 3.24
CA GLU A 199 -9.17 9.14 3.57
C GLU A 199 -9.51 10.62 3.39
N ALA A 200 -10.18 10.94 2.29
CA ALA A 200 -10.62 12.27 1.89
C ALA A 200 -12.14 12.27 1.69
N PRO A 201 -12.93 12.35 2.79
CA PRO A 201 -14.38 12.31 2.70
C PRO A 201 -14.94 13.52 1.96
N ASP A 202 -15.66 13.26 0.89
CA ASP A 202 -16.42 14.28 0.16
C ASP A 202 -17.85 14.34 0.71
N HIS A 203 -18.19 15.44 1.37
CA HIS A 203 -19.52 15.65 1.97
C HIS A 203 -20.64 15.79 0.92
N ASN A 204 -20.30 15.95 -0.36
CA ASN A 204 -21.26 15.81 -1.46
C ASN A 204 -21.62 14.33 -1.72
N GLY A 205 -20.94 13.41 -1.03
CA GLY A 205 -21.26 11.98 -1.03
C GLY A 205 -20.53 11.18 -2.09
N ARG A 206 -19.49 11.71 -2.72
CA ARG A 206 -18.62 10.97 -3.60
C ARG A 206 -17.62 10.14 -2.77
N SER A 207 -17.66 8.84 -2.95
CA SER A 207 -16.75 7.89 -2.30
C SER A 207 -15.58 7.57 -3.22
N TYR A 208 -14.40 8.04 -2.88
CA TYR A 208 -13.18 7.79 -3.67
C TYR A 208 -12.62 6.39 -3.45
N LYS A 209 -12.84 5.80 -2.29
CA LYS A 209 -12.32 4.48 -1.90
C LYS A 209 -10.82 4.37 -2.15
N ILE A 210 -10.05 5.17 -1.43
CA ILE A 210 -8.58 5.16 -1.50
C ILE A 210 -8.06 3.95 -0.73
N LEU A 211 -7.38 3.00 -1.40
CA LEU A 211 -7.01 1.72 -0.81
C LEU A 211 -6.05 1.88 0.38
N ASN A 212 -4.93 2.58 0.17
CA ASN A 212 -3.96 2.82 1.24
C ASN A 212 -4.54 3.65 2.39
N GLY A 213 -5.41 4.59 2.08
CA GLY A 213 -6.08 5.43 3.08
C GLY A 213 -7.03 4.63 3.95
N HIS A 214 -7.88 3.80 3.36
CA HIS A 214 -8.76 2.90 4.10
C HIS A 214 -7.98 2.01 5.08
N ILE A 215 -6.90 1.35 4.61
CA ILE A 215 -6.10 0.45 5.45
C ILE A 215 -5.36 1.25 6.54
N THR A 216 -4.87 2.45 6.23
CA THR A 216 -4.26 3.34 7.22
C THR A 216 -5.28 3.77 8.28
N GLY A 217 -6.51 4.14 7.89
CA GLY A 217 -7.60 4.43 8.81
C GLY A 217 -7.93 3.24 9.71
N LEU A 218 -8.00 2.03 9.13
CA LEU A 218 -8.21 0.78 9.86
C LEU A 218 -7.13 0.56 10.94
N THR A 219 -5.86 0.89 10.68
CA THR A 219 -4.81 0.78 11.72
C THR A 219 -5.07 1.69 12.91
N GLY A 220 -5.65 2.87 12.67
CA GLY A 220 -6.07 3.78 13.73
C GLY A 220 -7.21 3.21 14.56
N ILE A 221 -8.23 2.62 13.93
CA ILE A 221 -9.35 1.99 14.65
C ILE A 221 -8.89 0.78 15.47
N ILE A 222 -7.96 -0.02 14.96
CA ILE A 222 -7.37 -1.13 15.71
C ILE A 222 -6.65 -0.61 16.96
N ASP A 223 -5.86 0.46 16.83
CA ASP A 223 -5.19 1.09 17.97
C ASP A 223 -6.21 1.57 19.03
N ILE A 224 -7.30 2.19 18.61
CA ILE A 224 -8.41 2.58 19.52
C ILE A 224 -9.05 1.38 20.19
N TYR A 225 -9.30 0.29 19.46
CA TYR A 225 -9.82 -0.94 20.06
C TYR A 225 -8.84 -1.53 21.09
N GLU A 226 -7.57 -1.53 20.81
CA GLU A 226 -6.53 -2.02 21.75
C GLU A 226 -6.44 -1.15 23.01
N ILE A 227 -6.68 0.15 22.90
CA ILE A 227 -6.71 1.09 24.02
C ILE A 227 -8.00 0.94 24.84
N THR A 228 -9.16 0.93 24.18
CA THR A 228 -10.45 1.08 24.86
C THR A 228 -11.16 -0.23 25.18
N ARG A 229 -10.85 -1.28 24.41
CA ARG A 229 -11.53 -2.59 24.41
C ARG A 229 -13.05 -2.49 24.16
N ASN A 230 -13.50 -1.38 23.57
CA ASN A 230 -14.90 -1.22 23.21
C ASN A 230 -15.25 -2.15 22.03
N PRO A 231 -16.25 -3.07 22.19
CA PRO A 231 -16.62 -4.05 21.17
C PRO A 231 -17.16 -3.41 19.88
N GLU A 232 -17.61 -2.18 19.93
CA GLU A 232 -18.09 -1.45 18.77
C GLU A 232 -16.97 -1.26 17.73
N TRP A 233 -15.77 -0.89 18.16
CA TRP A 233 -14.61 -0.76 17.27
C TRP A 233 -14.20 -2.09 16.66
N LYS A 234 -14.39 -3.19 17.38
CA LYS A 234 -14.18 -4.53 16.82
C LYS A 234 -15.12 -4.80 15.64
N SER A 235 -16.40 -4.47 15.78
CA SER A 235 -17.37 -4.61 14.68
C SER A 235 -17.00 -3.73 13.47
N LEU A 236 -16.54 -2.50 13.69
CA LEU A 236 -16.07 -1.63 12.62
C LEU A 236 -14.84 -2.21 11.91
N ILE A 237 -13.87 -2.74 12.68
CA ILE A 237 -12.68 -3.42 12.13
C ILE A 237 -13.10 -4.59 11.22
N GLU A 238 -13.97 -5.48 11.71
CA GLU A 238 -14.44 -6.64 10.94
C GLU A 238 -15.12 -6.24 9.63
N LYS A 239 -15.98 -5.22 9.65
CA LYS A 239 -16.65 -4.69 8.46
C LYS A 239 -15.66 -4.00 7.50
N SER A 240 -14.65 -3.31 8.02
CA SER A 240 -13.63 -2.65 7.21
C SER A 240 -12.69 -3.65 6.54
N VAL A 241 -12.27 -4.70 7.24
CA VAL A 241 -11.49 -5.81 6.66
C VAL A 241 -12.30 -6.54 5.58
N ALA A 242 -13.60 -6.78 5.83
CA ALA A 242 -14.49 -7.39 4.85
C ALA A 242 -14.64 -6.52 3.58
N ALA A 243 -14.60 -5.18 3.72
CA ALA A 243 -14.60 -4.26 2.57
C ALA A 243 -13.36 -4.46 1.69
N VAL A 244 -12.16 -4.55 2.28
CA VAL A 244 -10.95 -4.84 1.51
C VAL A 244 -11.07 -6.19 0.81
N LYS A 245 -11.47 -7.25 1.50
CA LYS A 245 -11.63 -8.59 0.90
C LYS A 245 -12.61 -8.60 -0.27
N ARG A 246 -13.74 -7.89 -0.16
CA ARG A 246 -14.75 -7.78 -1.20
C ARG A 246 -14.23 -7.05 -2.44
N ASP A 247 -13.50 -5.97 -2.22
CA ASP A 247 -13.22 -4.99 -3.27
C ASP A 247 -11.79 -5.05 -3.83
N ILE A 248 -10.86 -5.75 -3.18
CA ILE A 248 -9.44 -5.74 -3.56
C ILE A 248 -9.18 -6.09 -5.03
N SER A 249 -9.98 -7.00 -5.61
CA SER A 249 -9.87 -7.36 -7.03
C SER A 249 -10.24 -6.21 -7.98
N LYS A 250 -10.98 -5.20 -7.52
CA LYS A 250 -11.32 -4.01 -8.29
C LYS A 250 -10.17 -2.99 -8.31
N PHE A 251 -9.21 -3.14 -7.40
CA PHE A 251 -7.98 -2.34 -7.37
C PHE A 251 -6.86 -2.93 -8.23
N ASP A 252 -7.13 -4.01 -8.94
CA ASP A 252 -6.20 -4.62 -9.87
C ASP A 252 -6.43 -4.12 -11.29
N ASP A 253 -5.49 -3.37 -11.82
CA ASP A 253 -5.53 -2.86 -13.19
C ASP A 253 -4.91 -3.84 -14.21
N GLY A 254 -4.42 -5.00 -13.76
CA GLY A 254 -3.81 -6.03 -14.58
C GLY A 254 -2.31 -5.82 -14.84
N PHE A 255 -1.73 -4.69 -14.41
CA PHE A 255 -0.29 -4.42 -14.49
C PHE A 255 0.23 -3.56 -13.32
N ILE A 256 -0.66 -2.95 -12.54
CA ILE A 256 -0.36 -2.22 -11.32
C ILE A 256 -1.62 -2.18 -10.44
N SER A 257 -1.47 -1.93 -9.14
CA SER A 257 -2.62 -1.64 -8.28
C SER A 257 -3.19 -0.25 -8.56
N LEU A 258 -4.49 -0.06 -8.32
CA LEU A 258 -5.13 1.25 -8.35
C LEU A 258 -5.01 1.93 -6.99
N TYR A 259 -4.78 3.24 -7.02
CA TYR A 259 -4.77 4.09 -5.82
C TYR A 259 -6.18 4.21 -5.22
N SER A 260 -7.18 4.45 -6.08
CA SER A 260 -8.58 4.63 -5.68
C SER A 260 -9.55 4.02 -6.69
N MET A 261 -10.81 3.84 -6.27
CA MET A 261 -11.89 3.35 -7.15
C MET A 261 -12.49 4.46 -8.01
N ASP A 262 -12.49 5.68 -7.53
CA ASP A 262 -12.98 6.87 -8.22
C ASP A 262 -12.04 8.06 -8.03
N MET A 263 -11.95 8.93 -9.03
CA MET A 263 -11.13 10.14 -9.04
C MET A 263 -11.75 11.16 -9.97
N PRO A 264 -11.48 12.46 -9.80
CA PRO A 264 -11.73 13.45 -10.85
C PRO A 264 -11.13 13.01 -12.19
N THR A 265 -11.79 13.34 -13.30
CA THR A 265 -11.47 12.81 -14.64
C THR A 265 -10.06 13.14 -15.12
N ASP A 266 -9.48 14.23 -14.61
CA ASP A 266 -8.13 14.70 -14.92
C ASP A 266 -7.05 14.11 -13.99
N LYS A 267 -7.42 13.27 -13.02
CA LYS A 267 -6.50 12.66 -12.06
C LYS A 267 -6.25 11.18 -12.36
N ARG A 268 -5.06 10.71 -11.99
CA ARG A 268 -4.65 9.32 -12.16
C ARG A 268 -5.11 8.46 -10.99
N ARG A 269 -5.79 7.35 -11.29
CA ARG A 269 -6.15 6.34 -10.28
C ARG A 269 -5.05 5.31 -10.01
N MET A 270 -4.06 5.22 -10.88
CA MET A 270 -3.00 4.22 -10.77
C MET A 270 -2.04 4.56 -9.64
N ALA A 271 -1.67 3.56 -8.88
CA ALA A 271 -0.57 3.66 -7.93
C ALA A 271 0.76 3.76 -8.67
N GLU A 272 1.68 4.57 -8.14
CA GLU A 272 3.04 4.64 -8.68
C GLU A 272 3.84 3.41 -8.24
N ARG A 273 4.66 2.85 -9.15
CA ARG A 273 5.63 1.82 -8.81
C ARG A 273 6.71 2.38 -7.90
N GLY A 274 7.17 1.58 -6.95
CA GLY A 274 8.07 2.05 -5.90
C GLY A 274 7.48 3.13 -4.99
N GLY A 275 6.16 3.39 -5.12
CA GLY A 275 5.37 4.30 -4.34
C GLY A 275 4.16 3.59 -3.75
N TYR A 276 2.95 3.97 -4.17
CA TYR A 276 1.71 3.40 -3.62
C TYR A 276 1.49 1.92 -3.95
N ASN A 277 2.00 1.39 -5.08
CA ASN A 277 1.88 -0.05 -5.34
C ASN A 277 2.70 -0.86 -4.33
N SER A 278 3.94 -0.44 -4.03
CA SER A 278 4.75 -1.06 -2.96
C SER A 278 4.07 -0.93 -1.60
N LEU A 279 3.48 0.24 -1.29
CA LEU A 279 2.71 0.43 -0.05
C LEU A 279 1.51 -0.54 0.04
N HIS A 280 0.80 -0.79 -1.07
CA HIS A 280 -0.29 -1.77 -1.08
C HIS A 280 0.21 -3.19 -0.82
N VAL A 281 1.39 -3.58 -1.36
CA VAL A 281 2.04 -4.86 -1.01
C VAL A 281 2.25 -4.94 0.51
N GLU A 282 2.82 -3.91 1.06
CA GLU A 282 3.12 -3.79 2.48
C GLU A 282 1.86 -3.90 3.34
N GLN A 283 0.84 -3.17 2.98
CA GLN A 283 -0.43 -3.17 3.70
C GLN A 283 -1.15 -4.53 3.59
N MET A 284 -1.06 -5.21 2.45
CA MET A 284 -1.59 -6.57 2.32
C MET A 284 -0.82 -7.57 3.19
N LEU A 285 0.51 -7.46 3.29
CA LEU A 285 1.31 -8.27 4.21
C LEU A 285 0.94 -8.00 5.65
N TRP A 286 0.74 -6.73 6.02
CA TRP A 286 0.29 -6.36 7.36
C TRP A 286 -1.09 -6.93 7.69
N LEU A 287 -2.05 -6.87 6.76
CA LEU A 287 -3.37 -7.49 6.93
C LEU A 287 -3.27 -9.01 7.09
N TYR A 288 -2.38 -9.66 6.32
CA TYR A 288 -2.12 -11.09 6.47
C TYR A 288 -1.59 -11.43 7.86
N GLU A 289 -0.57 -10.73 8.32
CA GLU A 289 0.01 -10.93 9.65
C GLU A 289 -1.00 -10.70 10.79
N HIS A 290 -1.85 -9.68 10.63
CA HIS A 290 -2.78 -9.27 11.67
C HIS A 290 -4.02 -10.16 11.76
N PHE A 291 -4.54 -10.61 10.61
CA PHE A 291 -5.79 -11.38 10.52
C PHE A 291 -5.59 -12.83 10.12
N ASN A 292 -4.36 -13.24 9.81
CA ASN A 292 -4.01 -14.61 9.35
C ASN A 292 -4.90 -15.09 8.18
N ASP A 293 -5.24 -14.18 7.26
CA ASP A 293 -6.09 -14.48 6.10
C ASP A 293 -5.24 -14.55 4.82
N PRO A 294 -5.13 -15.74 4.20
CA PRO A 294 -4.28 -15.97 3.03
C PRO A 294 -4.69 -15.16 1.80
N THR A 295 -5.91 -14.61 1.77
CA THR A 295 -6.36 -13.71 0.71
C THR A 295 -5.42 -12.51 0.59
N PHE A 296 -5.04 -11.92 1.71
CA PHE A 296 -4.15 -10.77 1.73
C PHE A 296 -2.74 -11.12 1.28
N LEU A 297 -2.21 -12.28 1.73
CA LEU A 297 -0.91 -12.76 1.27
C LEU A 297 -0.90 -12.96 -0.26
N LYS A 298 -1.95 -13.57 -0.82
CA LYS A 298 -2.07 -13.76 -2.26
C LYS A 298 -2.07 -12.43 -3.02
N TRP A 299 -2.78 -11.42 -2.50
CA TRP A 299 -2.79 -10.08 -3.11
C TRP A 299 -1.47 -9.35 -2.94
N ALA A 300 -0.78 -9.51 -1.81
CA ALA A 300 0.59 -8.99 -1.64
C ALA A 300 1.53 -9.57 -2.70
N MET A 301 1.55 -10.89 -2.87
CA MET A 301 2.38 -11.56 -3.88
C MET A 301 2.00 -11.14 -5.31
N HIS A 302 0.72 -10.86 -5.55
CA HIS A 302 0.24 -10.41 -6.84
C HIS A 302 0.70 -8.98 -7.14
N PHE A 303 0.44 -8.03 -6.27
CA PHE A 303 0.90 -6.64 -6.44
C PHE A 303 2.43 -6.54 -6.47
N GLN A 304 3.14 -7.39 -5.71
CA GLN A 304 4.59 -7.48 -5.79
C GLN A 304 5.09 -7.95 -7.17
N SER A 305 4.31 -8.76 -7.89
CA SER A 305 4.67 -9.18 -9.24
C SER A 305 4.75 -8.01 -10.22
N TYR A 306 4.03 -6.94 -9.96
CA TYR A 306 4.09 -5.72 -10.75
C TYR A 306 5.38 -4.93 -10.49
N GLU A 307 5.86 -4.89 -9.24
CA GLU A 307 7.14 -4.25 -8.89
C GLU A 307 8.32 -4.96 -9.55
N LYS A 308 8.39 -6.27 -9.43
CA LYS A 308 9.44 -7.09 -10.06
C LYS A 308 9.48 -6.94 -11.58
N ASN A 309 8.31 -6.84 -12.19
CA ASN A 309 8.20 -6.74 -13.64
C ASN A 309 8.50 -5.33 -14.17
N SER A 310 8.65 -4.30 -13.30
CA SER A 310 8.97 -2.97 -13.78
C SER A 310 10.29 -2.92 -14.55
N ASP A 311 11.33 -3.61 -14.08
CA ASP A 311 12.61 -3.69 -14.76
C ASP A 311 12.63 -4.76 -15.85
N LYS A 312 11.90 -5.87 -15.69
CA LYS A 312 11.73 -6.92 -16.69
C LYS A 312 10.65 -6.64 -17.73
N TYR A 313 9.66 -5.80 -17.43
CA TYR A 313 8.68 -5.35 -18.43
C TYR A 313 9.36 -4.51 -19.51
N SER A 314 10.30 -3.67 -19.12
CA SER A 314 11.14 -2.95 -20.06
C SER A 314 12.03 -3.87 -20.94
N ALA A 315 12.31 -5.08 -20.46
CA ALA A 315 13.10 -6.08 -21.17
C ALA A 315 12.27 -7.14 -21.92
N SER A 316 10.97 -7.30 -21.58
CA SER A 316 10.12 -8.36 -22.16
C SER A 316 9.29 -7.94 -23.38
N TYR A 317 9.31 -6.66 -23.73
CA TYR A 317 8.70 -6.15 -24.96
C TYR A 317 9.42 -4.88 -25.42
N SER A 318 9.37 -4.61 -26.72
CA SER A 318 9.84 -3.37 -27.32
C SER A 318 8.67 -2.50 -27.77
N VAL A 319 8.83 -1.17 -27.68
CA VAL A 319 7.87 -0.20 -28.22
C VAL A 319 8.52 0.50 -29.40
N ASN A 320 7.87 0.44 -30.56
CA ASN A 320 8.31 1.07 -31.80
C ASN A 320 7.22 2.01 -32.33
N ALA A 321 7.60 3.03 -33.09
CA ALA A 321 6.69 3.90 -33.83
C ALA A 321 7.08 3.95 -35.30
N LYS A 322 6.09 3.90 -36.19
CA LYS A 322 6.35 4.03 -37.64
C LYS A 322 6.57 5.49 -38.06
N THR A 323 5.97 6.41 -37.32
CA THR A 323 6.02 7.87 -37.57
C THR A 323 6.37 8.61 -36.28
N ASN A 324 6.71 9.88 -36.40
CA ASN A 324 6.97 10.77 -35.25
C ASN A 324 8.15 10.33 -34.35
N GLY A 325 9.19 9.77 -34.95
CA GLY A 325 10.44 9.43 -34.28
C GLY A 325 10.43 8.10 -33.53
N PRO A 326 10.84 7.00 -34.19
CA PRO A 326 10.88 5.68 -33.58
C PRO A 326 11.77 5.62 -32.32
N GLU A 327 12.84 6.42 -32.24
CA GLU A 327 13.69 6.49 -31.06
C GLU A 327 12.95 7.06 -29.82
N ARG A 328 11.95 7.93 -30.02
CA ARG A 328 11.14 8.46 -28.93
C ARG A 328 10.12 7.46 -28.39
N ALA A 329 9.69 6.48 -29.20
CA ALA A 329 8.83 5.41 -28.71
C ALA A 329 9.57 4.53 -27.68
N LYS A 330 10.87 4.32 -27.83
CA LYS A 330 11.71 3.63 -26.84
C LYS A 330 11.77 4.40 -25.51
N ALA A 331 11.60 5.71 -25.53
CA ALA A 331 11.58 6.56 -24.33
C ALA A 331 10.40 6.27 -23.40
N LEU A 332 9.26 5.76 -23.92
CA LEU A 332 8.15 5.30 -23.08
C LEU A 332 8.55 4.22 -22.09
N MET A 333 9.54 3.42 -22.42
CA MET A 333 10.06 2.37 -21.54
C MET A 333 11.02 2.92 -20.48
N GLY A 334 11.63 4.08 -20.74
CA GLY A 334 12.55 4.78 -19.83
C GLY A 334 11.89 5.88 -19.00
N GLY A 335 10.54 5.97 -18.99
CA GLY A 335 9.81 6.97 -18.21
C GLY A 335 9.69 8.36 -18.87
N SER A 336 10.02 8.47 -20.16
CA SER A 336 9.83 9.69 -20.97
C SER A 336 8.61 9.58 -21.84
N ALA A 337 7.92 10.71 -22.12
CA ALA A 337 6.74 10.73 -22.98
C ALA A 337 7.09 10.58 -24.46
N TRP A 338 6.29 9.81 -25.19
CA TRP A 338 6.27 9.81 -26.65
C TRP A 338 5.24 10.82 -27.16
N THR A 339 5.58 11.53 -28.23
CA THR A 339 4.70 12.55 -28.82
C THR A 339 4.47 12.31 -30.31
N ALA A 340 3.24 12.57 -30.77
CA ALA A 340 2.86 12.58 -32.18
C ALA A 340 2.12 13.87 -32.52
N ASN A 341 2.51 14.51 -33.63
CA ASN A 341 1.88 15.71 -34.20
C ASN A 341 1.32 15.48 -35.61
N GLU A 342 1.52 14.30 -36.14
CA GLU A 342 0.97 13.86 -37.46
C GLU A 342 0.12 12.61 -37.25
N PHE A 343 -1.02 12.54 -37.93
CA PHE A 343 -1.97 11.43 -37.80
C PHE A 343 -2.33 10.85 -39.19
N PRO A 344 -2.56 9.53 -39.31
CA PRO A 344 -2.51 8.54 -38.23
C PRO A 344 -1.11 8.27 -37.76
N ALA A 345 -0.94 8.15 -36.43
CA ALA A 345 0.30 7.75 -35.79
C ALA A 345 0.16 6.33 -35.24
N THR A 346 1.20 5.49 -35.42
CA THR A 346 1.15 4.09 -34.97
C THR A 346 2.26 3.79 -33.99
N LEU A 347 1.88 3.31 -32.80
CA LEU A 347 2.74 2.64 -31.85
C LEU A 347 2.60 1.13 -31.97
N THR A 348 3.69 0.41 -31.76
CA THR A 348 3.72 -1.05 -31.80
C THR A 348 4.41 -1.57 -30.55
N ILE A 349 3.75 -2.47 -29.84
CA ILE A 349 4.32 -3.22 -28.72
C ILE A 349 4.63 -4.62 -29.22
N GLU A 350 5.88 -5.03 -29.13
CA GLU A 350 6.36 -6.36 -29.55
C GLU A 350 6.98 -7.08 -28.35
N PRO A 351 6.25 -8.05 -27.76
CA PRO A 351 6.79 -8.87 -26.69
C PRO A 351 7.91 -9.78 -27.22
N GLU A 352 8.87 -10.11 -26.34
CA GLU A 352 9.98 -11.02 -26.66
C GLU A 352 9.48 -12.41 -27.09
N HIS A 353 8.41 -12.86 -26.45
CA HIS A 353 7.71 -14.10 -26.77
C HIS A 353 6.21 -13.88 -26.87
N PRO A 354 5.48 -14.61 -27.75
CA PRO A 354 4.04 -14.52 -27.86
C PRO A 354 3.35 -14.90 -26.53
N GLU A 355 2.54 -14.00 -25.97
CA GLU A 355 1.81 -14.21 -24.73
C GLU A 355 0.31 -13.96 -24.90
N ILE A 356 -0.48 -14.26 -23.88
CA ILE A 356 -1.93 -14.01 -23.85
C ILE A 356 -2.19 -12.69 -23.14
N TYR A 357 -2.79 -11.75 -23.87
CA TYR A 357 -3.11 -10.41 -23.38
C TYR A 357 -4.62 -10.21 -23.22
N LYS A 358 -5.01 -9.46 -22.18
CA LYS A 358 -6.38 -8.96 -21.98
C LYS A 358 -6.62 -7.65 -22.71
N GLY A 359 -5.57 -6.86 -22.97
CA GLY A 359 -5.67 -5.53 -23.54
C GLY A 359 -4.40 -4.72 -23.38
N ILE A 360 -4.56 -3.41 -23.35
CA ILE A 360 -3.50 -2.45 -23.03
C ILE A 360 -3.96 -1.46 -21.96
N ALA A 361 -3.00 -0.91 -21.23
CA ALA A 361 -3.17 0.30 -20.44
C ALA A 361 -2.42 1.45 -21.11
N PHE A 362 -2.99 2.65 -21.06
CA PHE A 362 -2.33 3.85 -21.55
C PHE A 362 -2.49 4.99 -20.54
N ASP A 363 -1.53 5.91 -20.56
CA ASP A 363 -1.53 7.12 -19.76
C ASP A 363 -1.01 8.27 -20.63
N SER A 364 -1.77 9.34 -20.73
CA SER A 364 -1.40 10.54 -21.47
C SER A 364 -0.72 11.54 -20.55
N LEU A 365 0.10 12.42 -21.09
CA LEU A 365 0.83 13.39 -20.28
C LEU A 365 -0.12 14.39 -19.60
N ASP A 366 -1.17 14.81 -20.33
CA ASP A 366 -2.29 15.63 -19.83
C ASP A 366 -3.53 15.46 -20.72
N LEU A 367 -4.65 16.08 -20.31
CA LEU A 367 -5.92 15.98 -21.01
C LEU A 367 -5.91 16.59 -22.43
N GLU A 368 -5.13 17.65 -22.67
CA GLU A 368 -5.06 18.30 -23.99
C GLU A 368 -4.32 17.44 -25.00
N ARG A 369 -3.36 16.62 -24.52
CA ARG A 369 -2.50 15.78 -25.34
C ARG A 369 -2.90 14.31 -25.35
N ARG A 370 -4.15 14.00 -24.95
CA ARG A 370 -4.68 12.63 -25.03
C ARG A 370 -5.06 12.22 -26.45
N PRO A 371 -5.02 10.93 -26.80
CA PRO A 371 -5.61 10.45 -28.05
C PRO A 371 -7.13 10.52 -27.97
N TYR A 372 -7.78 11.07 -29.01
CA TYR A 372 -9.23 11.13 -29.09
C TYR A 372 -9.84 9.90 -29.76
N ASP A 373 -9.35 9.61 -30.95
CA ASP A 373 -9.77 8.46 -31.73
C ASP A 373 -8.57 7.56 -31.96
N PHE A 374 -8.69 6.31 -31.56
CA PHE A 374 -7.61 5.34 -31.74
C PHE A 374 -8.13 3.91 -31.79
N THR A 375 -7.34 3.05 -32.44
CA THR A 375 -7.65 1.63 -32.62
C THR A 375 -6.50 0.80 -32.07
N VAL A 376 -6.83 -0.18 -31.21
CA VAL A 376 -5.89 -1.15 -30.67
C VAL A 376 -6.11 -2.51 -31.35
N ARG A 377 -5.07 -3.08 -31.95
CA ARG A 377 -5.11 -4.39 -32.62
C ARG A 377 -4.09 -5.33 -32.02
N ALA A 378 -4.54 -6.48 -31.52
CA ALA A 378 -3.66 -7.58 -31.20
C ALA A 378 -3.45 -8.44 -32.43
N LYS A 379 -2.19 -8.75 -32.75
CA LYS A 379 -1.81 -9.59 -33.89
C LYS A 379 -1.07 -10.82 -33.43
N PHE A 380 -1.27 -11.93 -34.12
CA PHE A 380 -0.51 -13.17 -33.93
C PHE A 380 -0.16 -13.76 -35.29
N LYS A 381 1.13 -14.00 -35.54
CA LYS A 381 1.66 -14.50 -36.80
C LYS A 381 1.15 -13.66 -37.99
N GLY A 382 1.18 -12.34 -37.86
CA GLY A 382 0.76 -11.37 -38.87
C GLY A 382 -0.76 -11.20 -39.04
N LYS A 383 -1.59 -12.04 -38.43
CA LYS A 383 -3.05 -11.94 -38.50
C LYS A 383 -3.60 -11.19 -37.30
N THR A 384 -4.62 -10.33 -37.55
CA THR A 384 -5.33 -9.64 -36.46
C THR A 384 -6.20 -10.63 -35.68
N ALA A 385 -5.90 -10.81 -34.40
CA ALA A 385 -6.62 -11.69 -33.48
C ALA A 385 -7.74 -10.95 -32.74
N SER A 386 -7.58 -9.66 -32.45
CA SER A 386 -8.59 -8.82 -31.81
C SER A 386 -8.41 -7.35 -32.20
N THR A 387 -9.51 -6.59 -32.16
CA THR A 387 -9.52 -5.16 -32.43
C THR A 387 -10.48 -4.46 -31.48
N VAL A 388 -10.05 -3.34 -30.91
CA VAL A 388 -10.88 -2.42 -30.13
C VAL A 388 -10.73 -1.02 -30.71
N LYS A 389 -11.85 -0.34 -30.97
CA LYS A 389 -11.87 1.04 -31.44
C LYS A 389 -12.43 1.95 -30.36
N ILE A 390 -11.71 3.01 -30.07
CA ILE A 390 -12.10 4.05 -29.14
C ILE A 390 -12.37 5.32 -29.94
N LYS A 391 -13.48 5.97 -29.66
CA LYS A 391 -13.91 7.23 -30.28
C LYS A 391 -14.22 8.25 -29.19
N ASN A 392 -13.86 9.50 -29.43
CA ASN A 392 -14.09 10.61 -28.50
C ASN A 392 -13.61 10.31 -27.08
N ASN A 393 -12.37 9.81 -26.94
CA ASN A 393 -11.82 9.53 -25.62
C ASN A 393 -11.65 10.82 -24.80
N GLU A 394 -12.29 10.87 -23.66
CA GLU A 394 -12.23 12.00 -22.71
C GLU A 394 -11.27 11.76 -21.55
N LYS A 395 -10.69 10.55 -21.46
CA LYS A 395 -9.88 10.13 -20.31
C LYS A 395 -8.40 10.42 -20.53
N LEU A 396 -7.75 10.89 -19.49
CA LEU A 396 -6.30 11.05 -19.42
C LEU A 396 -5.57 9.70 -19.53
N TRP A 397 -6.14 8.66 -18.96
CA TRP A 397 -5.61 7.29 -18.90
C TRP A 397 -6.75 6.29 -19.03
N GLY A 398 -6.42 5.05 -19.33
CA GLY A 398 -7.43 4.00 -19.38
C GLY A 398 -6.90 2.63 -19.75
N ASN A 399 -7.72 1.63 -19.43
CA ASN A 399 -7.53 0.26 -19.83
C ASN A 399 -8.44 -0.04 -21.00
N ILE A 400 -7.86 -0.55 -22.06
CA ILE A 400 -8.55 -0.97 -23.28
C ILE A 400 -8.52 -2.49 -23.32
N PHE A 401 -9.64 -3.13 -22.98
CA PHE A 401 -9.73 -4.58 -22.94
C PHE A 401 -10.24 -5.15 -24.28
N PHE A 402 -9.61 -6.23 -24.72
CA PHE A 402 -10.12 -7.06 -25.80
C PHE A 402 -11.40 -7.78 -25.36
N LYS A 403 -12.28 -8.12 -26.29
CA LYS A 403 -13.52 -8.86 -26.01
C LYS A 403 -13.26 -10.17 -25.23
N SER A 404 -12.14 -10.80 -25.51
CA SER A 404 -11.61 -11.95 -24.77
C SER A 404 -10.08 -11.91 -24.79
N PRO A 405 -9.38 -12.53 -23.83
CA PRO A 405 -7.93 -12.64 -23.88
C PRO A 405 -7.45 -13.31 -25.16
N VAL A 406 -6.43 -12.77 -25.80
CA VAL A 406 -5.90 -13.24 -27.09
C VAL A 406 -4.41 -13.45 -27.02
N LYS A 407 -3.92 -14.50 -27.72
CA LYS A 407 -2.49 -14.69 -27.94
C LYS A 407 -2.00 -13.69 -28.98
N ALA A 408 -0.92 -12.95 -28.67
CA ALA A 408 -0.34 -11.98 -29.57
C ALA A 408 1.19 -11.99 -29.49
N ASP A 409 1.81 -11.75 -30.64
CA ASP A 409 3.23 -11.44 -30.83
C ASP A 409 3.46 -9.96 -31.16
N LYS A 410 2.36 -9.22 -31.37
CA LYS A 410 2.37 -7.79 -31.67
C LYS A 410 1.06 -7.15 -31.23
N ILE A 411 1.12 -5.96 -30.61
CA ILE A 411 -0.04 -5.10 -30.37
C ILE A 411 0.22 -3.77 -31.06
N GLU A 412 -0.68 -3.36 -31.95
CA GLU A 412 -0.63 -2.08 -32.66
C GLU A 412 -1.65 -1.12 -32.08
N ILE A 413 -1.24 0.12 -31.86
CA ILE A 413 -2.08 1.22 -31.42
C ILE A 413 -2.00 2.28 -32.52
N GLU A 414 -3.07 2.42 -33.29
CA GLU A 414 -3.19 3.41 -34.34
C GLU A 414 -4.02 4.58 -33.81
N ILE A 415 -3.38 5.72 -33.64
CA ILE A 415 -4.00 6.97 -33.20
C ILE A 415 -4.45 7.72 -34.44
N GLU A 416 -5.76 7.78 -34.65
CA GLU A 416 -6.40 8.38 -35.83
C GLU A 416 -6.57 9.89 -35.65
N LYS A 417 -6.77 10.35 -34.37
CA LYS A 417 -7.02 11.75 -34.03
C LYS A 417 -6.59 12.09 -32.61
N GLY A 418 -6.01 13.26 -32.44
CA GLY A 418 -5.77 13.97 -31.20
C GLY A 418 -6.13 15.46 -31.37
N HIS A 419 -5.82 16.32 -30.38
CA HIS A 419 -5.98 17.76 -30.56
C HIS A 419 -4.93 18.29 -31.57
N ARG A 420 -3.78 18.81 -31.12
CA ARG A 420 -2.67 19.23 -31.99
C ARG A 420 -1.50 18.26 -31.89
N ILE A 421 -1.29 17.76 -30.69
CA ILE A 421 -0.23 16.82 -30.34
C ILE A 421 -0.86 15.77 -29.45
N VAL A 422 -0.53 14.50 -29.66
CA VAL A 422 -0.78 13.43 -28.67
C VAL A 422 0.53 13.15 -27.93
N ALA A 423 0.48 13.09 -26.62
CA ALA A 423 1.63 12.74 -25.79
C ALA A 423 1.24 11.62 -24.81
N LEU A 424 1.84 10.45 -24.96
CA LEU A 424 1.65 9.31 -24.07
C LEU A 424 2.81 9.23 -23.10
N ALA A 425 2.50 9.23 -21.81
CA ALA A 425 3.47 9.04 -20.74
C ALA A 425 3.77 7.55 -20.53
N SER A 426 2.80 6.67 -20.78
CA SER A 426 3.02 5.22 -20.77
C SER A 426 2.03 4.48 -21.69
N VAL A 427 2.47 3.32 -22.17
CA VAL A 427 1.61 2.33 -22.83
C VAL A 427 2.13 0.95 -22.46
N MET A 428 1.27 0.08 -21.92
CA MET A 428 1.65 -1.25 -21.44
C MET A 428 0.66 -2.32 -21.88
N PRO A 429 1.10 -3.52 -22.27
CA PRO A 429 0.21 -4.65 -22.51
C PRO A 429 -0.26 -5.27 -21.19
N ILE A 430 -1.56 -5.54 -21.07
CA ILE A 430 -2.17 -6.19 -19.91
C ILE A 430 -2.21 -7.70 -20.15
N LYS A 431 -1.41 -8.47 -19.41
CA LYS A 431 -1.38 -9.94 -19.52
C LYS A 431 -2.64 -10.60 -18.93
N LYS A 432 -2.99 -11.80 -19.43
CA LYS A 432 -4.12 -12.57 -18.91
C LYS A 432 -3.86 -13.08 -17.49
N GLU A 433 -2.69 -13.65 -17.29
CA GLU A 433 -2.32 -14.23 -16.01
C GLU A 433 -1.41 -13.30 -15.25
N PHE A 434 -1.78 -13.05 -14.02
CA PHE A 434 -0.89 -12.40 -13.11
C PHE A 434 -0.08 -13.45 -12.35
N GLY A 435 1.23 -13.28 -12.37
CA GLY A 435 2.11 -14.10 -11.58
C GLY A 435 2.00 -13.75 -10.10
N LEU A 436 2.32 -14.72 -9.26
CA LEU A 436 2.65 -14.46 -7.87
C LEU A 436 4.16 -14.27 -7.78
N SER A 437 4.61 -13.21 -7.14
CA SER A 437 6.04 -12.95 -6.90
C SER A 437 6.42 -13.23 -5.46
N THR A 438 7.72 -13.36 -5.22
CA THR A 438 8.27 -13.42 -3.87
C THR A 438 7.89 -12.19 -3.07
N VAL A 439 7.53 -12.40 -1.81
CA VAL A 439 7.31 -11.34 -0.83
C VAL A 439 8.17 -11.59 0.39
N VAL A 440 8.58 -10.51 1.03
CA VAL A 440 9.41 -10.53 2.24
C VAL A 440 8.75 -9.69 3.32
N ASN A 441 8.74 -10.19 4.54
CA ASN A 441 8.39 -9.44 5.73
C ASN A 441 9.58 -9.47 6.69
N GLN A 442 10.13 -8.32 7.01
CA GLN A 442 11.16 -8.13 8.02
C GLN A 442 10.69 -7.09 9.04
N CYS A 443 11.05 -7.28 10.30
CA CYS A 443 10.83 -6.27 11.34
C CYS A 443 9.37 -5.92 11.62
N ASN A 444 8.45 -6.87 11.51
CA ASN A 444 7.02 -6.63 11.73
C ASN A 444 6.53 -5.37 11.01
N TYR A 445 6.12 -5.56 9.81
CA TYR A 445 5.80 -4.58 8.79
C TYR A 445 5.03 -3.34 9.31
N ARG A 446 5.39 -2.15 8.84
CA ARG A 446 4.76 -0.88 9.22
C ARG A 446 3.82 -0.42 8.11
N PRO A 447 2.48 -0.37 8.33
CA PRO A 447 1.51 -0.01 7.30
C PRO A 447 1.44 1.50 6.98
N VAL A 448 2.35 2.29 7.53
CA VAL A 448 2.41 3.74 7.32
C VAL A 448 3.56 4.06 6.38
N PRO A 449 3.33 4.84 5.30
CA PRO A 449 4.38 5.13 4.33
C PRO A 449 5.57 5.79 5.01
N ILE A 450 6.73 5.18 4.88
CA ILE A 450 8.00 5.78 5.28
C ILE A 450 8.59 6.41 4.02
N SER A 451 8.60 7.73 3.95
CA SER A 451 9.38 8.42 2.93
C SER A 451 10.86 8.05 3.13
N GLY A 452 11.43 7.26 2.22
CA GLY A 452 12.82 6.82 2.28
C GLY A 452 13.04 5.32 2.49
N SER A 453 12.01 4.51 2.77
CA SER A 453 12.15 3.04 2.94
C SER A 453 12.22 2.26 1.63
N ARG A 454 12.40 2.93 0.50
CA ARG A 454 12.55 2.28 -0.82
C ARG A 454 13.63 1.20 -0.85
N GLU A 455 14.65 1.30 -0.01
CA GLU A 455 15.78 0.36 0.00
C GLU A 455 15.41 -1.04 0.51
N ILE A 456 14.49 -1.18 1.47
CA ILE A 456 14.18 -2.48 2.08
C ILE A 456 13.32 -3.36 1.16
N THR A 457 12.49 -2.76 0.32
CA THR A 457 11.52 -3.50 -0.51
C THR A 457 12.16 -4.16 -1.74
N TYR A 458 13.34 -3.74 -2.15
CA TYR A 458 13.98 -4.21 -3.39
C TYR A 458 15.21 -5.07 -3.17
N THR A 459 15.90 -4.95 -2.03
CA THR A 459 17.15 -5.70 -1.76
C THR A 459 16.96 -7.21 -1.66
N PHE A 460 15.73 -7.70 -1.48
CA PHE A 460 15.51 -9.14 -1.44
C PHE A 460 15.69 -9.81 -2.83
N TYR A 461 15.60 -9.05 -3.92
CA TYR A 461 15.89 -9.57 -5.25
C TYR A 461 17.35 -9.94 -5.40
N ASP A 462 18.25 -9.29 -4.67
CA ASP A 462 19.68 -9.59 -4.64
C ASP A 462 19.97 -11.00 -4.09
N ALA A 463 19.03 -11.58 -3.33
CA ALA A 463 19.10 -12.97 -2.90
C ALA A 463 18.50 -13.99 -3.90
N LEU A 464 18.00 -13.52 -5.06
CA LEU A 464 17.26 -14.34 -6.05
C LEU A 464 17.77 -14.10 -7.48
N ASP A 465 18.88 -13.40 -7.65
CA ASP A 465 19.41 -12.94 -8.95
C ASP A 465 20.45 -13.87 -9.57
N ASN A 466 20.79 -14.97 -8.89
CA ASN A 466 21.88 -15.90 -9.22
C ASN A 466 23.27 -15.24 -9.22
N ASN A 467 23.48 -14.26 -8.34
CA ASN A 467 24.74 -13.53 -8.22
C ASN A 467 25.20 -13.47 -6.75
N GLU A 468 26.11 -14.34 -6.34
CA GLU A 468 26.62 -14.40 -4.97
C GLU A 468 27.41 -13.15 -4.53
N SER A 469 27.69 -12.20 -5.43
CA SER A 469 28.33 -10.92 -5.08
C SER A 469 27.34 -9.90 -4.51
N THR A 470 26.04 -10.11 -4.71
CA THR A 470 24.93 -9.37 -4.12
C THR A 470 24.36 -10.10 -2.91
N SER A 471 23.56 -9.44 -2.08
CA SER A 471 22.90 -10.09 -0.94
C SER A 471 21.73 -9.28 -0.43
N MET A 472 20.73 -9.97 0.14
CA MET A 472 19.68 -9.35 0.94
C MET A 472 20.18 -9.16 2.37
N PRO A 473 20.34 -7.93 2.88
CA PRO A 473 20.66 -7.70 4.29
C PRO A 473 19.46 -8.07 5.18
N VAL A 474 19.75 -8.73 6.30
CA VAL A 474 18.77 -9.08 7.31
C VAL A 474 18.95 -8.15 8.51
N HIS A 475 17.98 -7.29 8.76
CA HIS A 475 18.02 -6.31 9.84
C HIS A 475 17.36 -6.79 11.13
N CYS A 476 16.51 -7.81 11.02
CA CYS A 476 15.74 -8.40 12.11
C CYS A 476 15.16 -9.75 11.68
N GLU A 477 14.51 -10.44 12.60
CA GLU A 477 13.74 -11.64 12.27
C GLU A 477 12.64 -11.36 11.24
N GLY A 478 12.35 -12.35 10.41
CA GLY A 478 11.35 -12.22 9.35
C GLY A 478 11.20 -13.49 8.54
N TRP A 479 10.50 -13.35 7.44
CA TRP A 479 10.28 -14.46 6.52
C TRP A 479 10.19 -13.98 5.06
N MET A 480 10.43 -14.91 4.16
CA MET A 480 10.26 -14.76 2.72
C MET A 480 9.38 -15.88 2.20
N ILE A 481 8.39 -15.59 1.36
CA ILE A 481 7.58 -16.59 0.68
C ILE A 481 7.85 -16.51 -0.83
N ILE A 482 8.23 -17.65 -1.40
CA ILE A 482 8.72 -17.76 -2.77
C ILE A 482 7.84 -18.75 -3.54
N PRO A 483 7.33 -18.39 -4.73
CA PRO A 483 6.71 -19.36 -5.64
C PRO A 483 7.73 -20.41 -6.07
N SER A 484 7.44 -21.69 -5.80
CA SER A 484 8.36 -22.83 -6.02
C SER A 484 7.76 -23.98 -6.84
N SER A 485 6.66 -23.74 -7.53
CA SER A 485 5.96 -24.77 -8.32
C SER A 485 6.89 -25.45 -9.31
N GLY A 486 6.92 -26.80 -9.29
CA GLY A 486 7.76 -27.62 -10.17
C GLY A 486 9.24 -27.70 -9.78
N LYS A 487 9.64 -27.08 -8.69
CA LYS A 487 10.99 -27.18 -8.11
C LYS A 487 11.09 -28.37 -7.18
N LYS A 488 12.29 -28.95 -7.06
CA LYS A 488 12.54 -30.17 -6.26
C LYS A 488 13.43 -29.91 -5.04
N GLU A 489 14.25 -28.88 -5.10
CA GLU A 489 15.19 -28.53 -4.03
C GLU A 489 15.34 -27.02 -3.95
N ILE A 490 15.42 -26.50 -2.74
CA ILE A 490 15.86 -25.14 -2.45
C ILE A 490 17.25 -25.19 -1.80
N VAL A 491 18.13 -24.31 -2.23
CA VAL A 491 19.47 -24.11 -1.67
C VAL A 491 19.62 -22.64 -1.28
N ILE A 492 19.99 -22.39 -0.03
CA ILE A 492 20.10 -21.05 0.55
C ILE A 492 21.53 -20.88 1.05
N LYS A 493 22.22 -19.86 0.56
CA LYS A 493 23.50 -19.39 1.09
C LYS A 493 23.27 -18.18 1.96
N ALA A 494 23.57 -18.27 3.24
CA ALA A 494 23.37 -17.21 4.20
C ALA A 494 24.57 -17.09 5.15
N ASN A 495 24.87 -15.87 5.55
CA ASN A 495 25.84 -15.55 6.59
C ASN A 495 25.09 -15.09 7.85
N GLY A 496 25.59 -15.46 9.01
CA GLY A 496 25.00 -15.10 10.30
C GLY A 496 25.99 -15.18 11.45
N TYR A 497 25.52 -14.80 12.63
CA TYR A 497 26.22 -15.05 13.88
C TYR A 497 26.11 -16.53 14.26
N THR A 498 26.99 -17.00 15.13
CA THR A 498 26.92 -18.38 15.66
C THR A 498 25.54 -18.64 16.26
N GLY A 499 24.88 -19.71 15.82
CA GLY A 499 23.51 -20.07 16.27
C GLY A 499 22.39 -19.55 15.38
N SER A 500 22.67 -18.80 14.30
CA SER A 500 21.67 -18.45 13.27
C SER A 500 20.96 -19.70 12.75
N LYS A 501 19.64 -19.62 12.64
CA LYS A 501 18.80 -20.73 12.17
C LYS A 501 17.89 -20.24 11.05
N LEU A 502 17.88 -21.02 9.97
CA LEU A 502 16.86 -20.91 8.93
C LEU A 502 15.83 -22.02 9.13
N LYS A 503 14.56 -21.66 9.11
CA LYS A 503 13.46 -22.62 9.08
C LYS A 503 12.82 -22.56 7.71
N ILE A 504 12.55 -23.72 7.12
CA ILE A 504 11.91 -23.81 5.81
C ILE A 504 10.61 -24.58 5.95
N SER A 505 9.54 -24.05 5.42
CA SER A 505 8.25 -24.69 5.31
C SER A 505 7.68 -24.56 3.92
N GLN A 506 6.71 -25.39 3.56
CA GLN A 506 6.11 -25.44 2.24
C GLN A 506 4.59 -25.48 2.30
N SER A 507 3.93 -24.98 1.26
CA SER A 507 2.47 -24.93 1.13
C SER A 507 2.02 -25.01 -0.33
N ASP A 508 0.84 -25.58 -0.56
CA ASP A 508 0.19 -25.54 -1.88
C ASP A 508 -0.90 -24.47 -2.00
N ASP A 509 -1.36 -23.92 -0.88
CA ASP A 509 -2.54 -23.07 -0.79
C ASP A 509 -2.31 -21.74 -0.03
N LEU A 510 -1.10 -21.51 0.50
CA LEU A 510 -0.73 -20.37 1.36
C LEU A 510 -1.44 -20.35 2.73
N THR A 511 -2.18 -21.40 3.07
CA THR A 511 -2.91 -21.52 4.34
C THR A 511 -2.28 -22.53 5.27
N SER A 512 -1.96 -23.69 4.73
CA SER A 512 -1.41 -24.83 5.46
C SER A 512 0.08 -24.95 5.17
N TRP A 513 0.91 -24.73 6.19
CA TRP A 513 2.35 -24.81 6.08
C TRP A 513 2.89 -26.05 6.79
N SER A 514 3.73 -26.81 6.11
CA SER A 514 4.44 -27.95 6.65
C SER A 514 5.93 -27.69 6.71
N ASP A 515 6.53 -27.87 7.89
CA ASP A 515 7.96 -27.76 8.08
C ASP A 515 8.70 -28.87 7.35
N ILE A 516 9.85 -28.54 6.78
CA ILE A 516 10.71 -29.49 6.07
C ILE A 516 12.10 -29.56 6.72
N ILE A 517 12.72 -30.73 6.60
CA ILE A 517 14.05 -30.96 7.17
C ILE A 517 15.10 -30.21 6.34
N VAL A 518 15.83 -29.34 7.02
CA VAL A 518 16.93 -28.57 6.44
C VAL A 518 18.26 -29.27 6.70
N LYS A 519 19.04 -29.48 5.63
CA LYS A 519 20.42 -29.93 5.72
C LYS A 519 21.32 -28.72 5.72
N ILE A 520 22.19 -28.61 6.71
CA ILE A 520 23.12 -27.48 6.85
C ILE A 520 24.55 -27.95 6.60
N ALA A 521 25.25 -27.27 5.72
CA ALA A 521 26.65 -27.52 5.39
C ALA A 521 27.41 -26.17 5.32
N GLY A 522 28.01 -25.76 6.42
CA GLY A 522 28.66 -24.45 6.53
C GLY A 522 27.65 -23.30 6.43
N THR A 523 27.82 -22.44 5.44
CA THR A 523 26.93 -21.33 5.13
C THR A 523 25.77 -21.70 4.19
N GLU A 524 25.73 -22.96 3.71
CA GLU A 524 24.70 -23.45 2.81
C GLU A 524 23.67 -24.27 3.58
N SER A 525 22.41 -23.99 3.34
CA SER A 525 21.26 -24.74 3.83
C SER A 525 20.46 -25.26 2.65
N SER A 526 20.07 -26.53 2.64
CA SER A 526 19.26 -27.10 1.56
C SER A 526 18.12 -27.94 2.08
N ALA A 527 17.03 -27.99 1.29
CA ALA A 527 15.86 -28.81 1.60
C ALA A 527 15.16 -29.29 0.32
N ARG A 528 14.61 -30.51 0.37
CA ARG A 528 13.71 -31.00 -0.69
C ARG A 528 12.35 -30.36 -0.57
N ILE A 529 11.83 -29.90 -1.69
CA ILE A 529 10.52 -29.25 -1.80
C ILE A 529 9.66 -29.93 -2.87
N ASN A 530 8.36 -29.89 -2.70
CA ASN A 530 7.41 -30.49 -3.66
C ASN A 530 6.09 -29.69 -3.74
N SER A 531 6.01 -28.53 -3.10
CA SER A 531 4.81 -27.68 -3.06
C SER A 531 4.95 -26.42 -3.91
N LYS A 532 3.84 -25.71 -4.10
CA LYS A 532 3.78 -24.50 -4.94
C LYS A 532 4.49 -23.30 -4.33
N PHE A 533 4.60 -23.27 -3.00
CA PHE A 533 5.20 -22.16 -2.25
C PHE A 533 6.18 -22.68 -1.20
N THR A 534 7.27 -21.97 -1.05
CA THR A 534 8.27 -22.22 -0.01
C THR A 534 8.42 -20.97 0.85
N LYS A 535 8.32 -21.13 2.17
CA LYS A 535 8.56 -20.08 3.16
C LYS A 535 9.92 -20.32 3.80
N VAL A 536 10.75 -19.29 3.82
CA VAL A 536 12.05 -19.26 4.50
C VAL A 536 11.92 -18.26 5.64
N GLU A 537 12.05 -18.75 6.88
CA GLU A 537 12.06 -17.92 8.07
C GLU A 537 13.49 -17.77 8.56
N PHE A 538 13.86 -16.55 8.96
CA PHE A 538 15.21 -16.20 9.43
C PHE A 538 15.11 -15.42 10.75
N ASP A 539 16.09 -15.65 11.61
CA ASP A 539 16.20 -15.04 12.93
C ASP A 539 17.11 -13.79 12.94
N ARG A 540 17.17 -13.11 14.08
CA ARG A 540 18.01 -11.91 14.28
C ARG A 540 19.52 -12.19 14.18
N LEU A 541 19.94 -13.46 14.23
CA LEU A 541 21.32 -13.86 14.11
C LEU A 541 21.75 -14.03 12.66
N THR A 542 20.81 -14.09 11.71
CA THR A 542 21.09 -14.04 10.28
C THR A 542 21.49 -12.60 9.92
N LYS A 543 22.64 -12.43 9.28
CA LYS A 543 23.12 -11.09 8.84
C LYS A 543 22.68 -10.75 7.43
N GLU A 544 22.76 -11.73 6.55
CA GLU A 544 22.45 -11.57 5.13
C GLU A 544 22.09 -12.92 4.51
N ILE A 545 21.23 -12.89 3.50
CA ILE A 545 20.99 -14.02 2.59
C ILE A 545 21.70 -13.69 1.28
N LYS A 546 22.73 -14.45 0.95
CA LYS A 546 23.56 -14.27 -0.23
C LYS A 546 22.80 -14.68 -1.50
N GLU A 547 22.23 -15.88 -1.47
CA GLU A 547 21.60 -16.46 -2.64
C GLU A 547 20.59 -17.53 -2.27
N ILE A 548 19.47 -17.55 -2.95
CA ILE A 548 18.46 -18.62 -2.92
C ILE A 548 18.28 -19.16 -4.33
N THR A 549 18.68 -20.41 -4.53
CA THR A 549 18.53 -21.09 -5.80
C THR A 549 17.58 -22.26 -5.72
N PHE A 550 16.96 -22.60 -6.83
CA PHE A 550 16.05 -23.74 -6.95
C PHE A 550 16.57 -24.71 -8.01
N ARG A 551 16.60 -26.02 -7.68
CA ARG A 551 17.01 -27.12 -8.55
C ARG A 551 15.87 -28.06 -8.87
#